data_0e20fd084577cf9e11645073150d29de
#
_entry.id   0e20fd084577cf9e11645073150d29de
#
_cell.length_a   1.000
_cell.length_b   1.000
_cell.length_c   1.000
_cell.angle_alpha   90.00
_cell.angle_beta   90.00
_cell.angle_gamma   90.00
#
_symmetry.space_group_name_H-M   'P 1'
#
loop_
_entity.id
_entity.type
_entity.pdbx_description
1 polymer ?
#
loop_
_entity_poly.entity_id
_entity_poly.type
_entity_poly.pdbx_seq_one_letter_code
_entity_poly.pdbx_strand_id
1 'polypeptide(L)'
;GHAIVPKLRNFLNELDRINELEHRLTEALHIDRVVITPTEGTLMVKKLGFTAAKLLQDLLKPNAVVAISGGSTMAAIAEEMPILPFNPTVVPARGGVGEVVEYQANVIASVLAERLSGSYKMLHLPDGLSQDSLHMLMTCEPQIKEIGDLISRTDVLLFGIGTAMRMADQRHIADDVRKQLVDNHAVGEALGQYCDIEGKLIYSTNNIGLSLPDVVKVPNVIAVAGGQEKASAIIGVMRACQKGILIIDEQAAEGMRQLLQISAL
;
A
#
# COMPACT_ATOMS: atom_id res chain seq x y z
N GLY A 1 -27.25 23.17 27.38
CA GLY A 1 -27.09 21.74 27.78
C GLY A 1 -27.88 20.75 26.93
N HIS A 2 -29.12 21.09 26.45
CA HIS A 2 -29.99 20.12 25.79
C HIS A 2 -29.55 19.68 24.36
N ALA A 3 -28.77 20.49 23.66
CA ALA A 3 -28.34 20.15 22.29
C ALA A 3 -27.01 19.35 22.20
N ILE A 4 -26.22 19.31 23.27
CA ILE A 4 -24.90 18.62 23.29
C ILE A 4 -25.07 17.10 23.44
N VAL A 5 -26.00 16.66 24.29
CA VAL A 5 -26.22 15.23 24.59
C VAL A 5 -26.63 14.41 23.35
N PRO A 6 -27.60 14.86 22.52
CA PRO A 6 -27.97 14.16 21.27
C PRO A 6 -26.81 14.10 20.26
N LYS A 7 -26.04 15.19 20.10
CA LYS A 7 -24.88 15.22 19.21
C LYS A 7 -23.79 14.25 19.65
N LEU A 8 -23.50 14.21 20.97
CA LEU A 8 -22.53 13.28 21.51
C LEU A 8 -22.98 11.83 21.34
N ARG A 9 -24.27 11.53 21.57
CA ARG A 9 -24.83 10.19 21.37
C ARG A 9 -24.71 9.76 19.91
N ASN A 10 -25.07 10.62 18.96
CA ASN A 10 -24.93 10.32 17.53
C ASN A 10 -23.47 10.06 17.15
N PHE A 11 -22.55 10.88 17.65
CA PHE A 11 -21.12 10.69 17.42
C PHE A 11 -20.61 9.36 17.98
N LEU A 12 -21.01 8.98 19.20
CA LEU A 12 -20.64 7.69 19.79
C LEU A 12 -21.21 6.51 18.99
N ASN A 13 -22.49 6.59 18.57
CA ASN A 13 -23.08 5.56 17.74
C ASN A 13 -22.37 5.40 16.38
N GLU A 14 -21.92 6.51 15.80
CA GLU A 14 -21.16 6.48 14.54
C GLU A 14 -19.76 5.85 14.72
N LEU A 15 -19.07 6.18 15.82
CA LEU A 15 -17.82 5.53 16.18
C LEU A 15 -17.99 4.02 16.40
N ASP A 16 -19.05 3.61 17.11
CA ASP A 16 -19.32 2.19 17.34
C ASP A 16 -19.56 1.43 16.03
N ARG A 17 -20.30 2.05 15.09
CA ARG A 17 -20.52 1.49 13.74
C ARG A 17 -19.22 1.36 12.95
N ILE A 18 -18.36 2.36 12.99
CA ILE A 18 -17.05 2.31 12.32
C ILE A 18 -16.19 1.19 12.92
N ASN A 19 -16.07 1.12 14.24
CA ASN A 19 -15.30 0.10 14.93
C ASN A 19 -15.80 -1.32 14.61
N GLU A 20 -17.12 -1.52 14.58
CA GLU A 20 -17.71 -2.81 14.23
C GLU A 20 -17.42 -3.18 12.77
N LEU A 21 -17.49 -2.23 11.84
CA LEU A 21 -17.16 -2.47 10.44
C LEU A 21 -15.67 -2.78 10.25
N GLU A 22 -14.78 -2.05 10.94
CA GLU A 22 -13.32 -2.36 10.95
C GLU A 22 -13.07 -3.81 11.40
N HIS A 23 -13.73 -4.24 12.48
CA HIS A 23 -13.59 -5.60 13.00
C HIS A 23 -14.06 -6.65 11.98
N ARG A 24 -15.25 -6.48 11.41
CA ARG A 24 -15.80 -7.42 10.43
C ARG A 24 -14.98 -7.49 9.15
N LEU A 25 -14.47 -6.35 8.66
CA LEU A 25 -13.58 -6.32 7.50
C LEU A 25 -12.25 -7.00 7.81
N THR A 26 -11.70 -6.81 9.01
CA THR A 26 -10.48 -7.46 9.48
C THR A 26 -10.63 -8.99 9.46
N GLU A 27 -11.73 -9.50 10.00
CA GLU A 27 -12.04 -10.94 10.02
C GLU A 27 -12.26 -11.49 8.60
N ALA A 28 -13.04 -10.79 7.76
CA ALA A 28 -13.36 -11.23 6.41
C ALA A 28 -12.14 -11.28 5.47
N LEU A 29 -11.13 -10.44 5.73
CA LEU A 29 -9.88 -10.39 4.96
C LEU A 29 -8.76 -11.24 5.55
N HIS A 30 -8.91 -11.74 6.78
CA HIS A 30 -7.87 -12.48 7.53
C HIS A 30 -6.54 -11.71 7.62
N ILE A 31 -6.60 -10.43 7.98
CA ILE A 31 -5.44 -9.54 8.14
C ILE A 31 -5.31 -9.04 9.58
N ASP A 32 -4.25 -8.29 9.89
CA ASP A 32 -3.99 -7.88 11.27
C ASP A 32 -5.01 -6.84 11.76
N ARG A 33 -5.39 -5.86 10.90
CA ARG A 33 -6.31 -4.79 11.27
C ARG A 33 -6.80 -4.01 10.05
N VAL A 34 -8.05 -3.53 10.08
CA VAL A 34 -8.56 -2.46 9.21
C VAL A 34 -8.70 -1.17 10.01
N VAL A 35 -8.36 -0.04 9.40
CA VAL A 35 -8.53 1.30 9.96
C VAL A 35 -9.32 2.13 8.94
N ILE A 36 -10.51 2.58 9.30
CA ILE A 36 -11.34 3.44 8.47
C ILE A 36 -11.08 4.91 8.85
N THR A 37 -10.58 5.67 7.90
CA THR A 37 -10.31 7.10 8.08
C THR A 37 -11.51 7.91 7.61
N PRO A 38 -12.16 8.71 8.47
CA PRO A 38 -13.22 9.61 8.05
C PRO A 38 -12.71 10.65 7.05
N THR A 39 -13.31 10.67 5.86
CA THR A 39 -12.92 11.58 4.79
C THR A 39 -14.12 12.38 4.32
N GLU A 40 -14.15 13.67 4.62
CA GLU A 40 -15.12 14.58 4.04
C GLU A 40 -14.49 15.34 2.86
N GLY A 41 -15.13 15.25 1.67
CA GLY A 41 -14.79 16.06 0.51
C GLY A 41 -13.46 15.69 -0.19
N THR A 42 -12.78 16.69 -0.78
CA THR A 42 -11.64 16.54 -1.71
C THR A 42 -10.29 16.18 -1.04
N LEU A 43 -10.24 15.99 0.27
CA LEU A 43 -9.01 15.78 1.03
C LEU A 43 -8.70 14.31 1.36
N MET A 44 -9.36 13.34 0.70
CA MET A 44 -9.23 11.91 1.00
C MET A 44 -7.76 11.44 1.04
N VAL A 45 -6.99 11.68 -0.02
CA VAL A 45 -5.59 11.24 -0.11
C VAL A 45 -4.74 11.81 1.02
N LYS A 46 -4.93 13.09 1.34
CA LYS A 46 -4.23 13.76 2.45
C LYS A 46 -4.58 13.17 3.80
N LYS A 47 -5.86 12.92 4.08
CA LYS A 47 -6.33 12.33 5.33
C LYS A 47 -5.82 10.89 5.50
N LEU A 48 -5.86 10.08 4.45
CA LEU A 48 -5.26 8.75 4.44
C LEU A 48 -3.74 8.81 4.70
N GLY A 49 -3.05 9.76 4.06
CA GLY A 49 -1.64 10.03 4.28
C GLY A 49 -1.33 10.36 5.74
N PHE A 50 -2.10 11.26 6.35
CA PHE A 50 -1.95 11.62 7.77
C PHE A 50 -2.17 10.43 8.71
N THR A 51 -3.24 9.64 8.50
CA THR A 51 -3.52 8.45 9.32
C THR A 51 -2.38 7.43 9.21
N ALA A 52 -1.89 7.19 7.99
CA ALA A 52 -0.80 6.26 7.77
C ALA A 52 0.54 6.76 8.33
N ALA A 53 0.83 8.06 8.22
CA ALA A 53 2.01 8.69 8.83
C ALA A 53 2.02 8.53 10.35
N LYS A 54 0.86 8.74 11.00
CA LYS A 54 0.72 8.53 12.45
C LYS A 54 0.95 7.07 12.84
N LEU A 55 0.36 6.13 12.10
CA LEU A 55 0.55 4.70 12.36
C LEU A 55 2.01 4.29 12.15
N LEU A 56 2.67 4.81 11.11
CA LEU A 56 4.10 4.56 10.88
C LEU A 56 4.96 5.01 12.06
N GLN A 57 4.66 6.18 12.67
CA GLN A 57 5.38 6.66 13.85
C GLN A 57 5.28 5.68 15.03
N ASP A 58 4.08 5.10 15.24
CA ASP A 58 3.85 4.16 16.34
C ASP A 58 4.58 2.82 16.15
N LEU A 59 4.81 2.42 14.90
CA LEU A 59 5.46 1.15 14.54
C LEU A 59 6.97 1.27 14.34
N LEU A 60 7.46 2.48 14.07
CA LEU A 60 8.84 2.69 13.66
C LEU A 60 9.80 2.58 14.84
N LYS A 61 10.85 1.78 14.66
CA LYS A 61 11.98 1.68 15.59
C LYS A 61 13.18 2.47 15.07
N PRO A 62 14.07 2.95 15.95
CA PRO A 62 15.32 3.57 15.51
C PRO A 62 16.13 2.66 14.59
N ASN A 63 16.70 3.24 13.53
CA ASN A 63 17.51 2.53 12.51
C ASN A 63 16.80 1.41 11.75
N ALA A 64 15.46 1.40 11.71
CA ALA A 64 14.68 0.44 10.95
C ALA A 64 14.91 0.58 9.43
N VAL A 65 14.69 -0.49 8.69
CA VAL A 65 14.58 -0.47 7.24
C VAL A 65 13.12 -0.30 6.85
N VAL A 66 12.82 0.77 6.13
CA VAL A 66 11.46 1.08 5.65
C VAL A 66 11.42 0.93 4.14
N ALA A 67 10.58 0.04 3.64
CA ALA A 67 10.30 -0.07 2.21
C ALA A 67 8.99 0.64 1.87
N ILE A 68 9.01 1.47 0.80
CA ILE A 68 7.84 2.24 0.38
C ILE A 68 7.61 2.09 -1.13
N SER A 69 6.36 1.87 -1.54
CA SER A 69 5.99 1.85 -2.96
C SER A 69 5.81 3.26 -3.52
N GLY A 70 5.62 3.36 -4.81
CA GLY A 70 5.19 4.60 -5.48
C GLY A 70 3.69 4.87 -5.32
N GLY A 71 3.26 6.05 -5.79
CA GLY A 71 1.86 6.45 -5.88
C GLY A 71 1.50 7.67 -5.03
N SER A 72 0.43 8.36 -5.41
CA SER A 72 -0.01 9.61 -4.78
C SER A 72 -0.31 9.46 -3.27
N THR A 73 -0.85 8.32 -2.84
CA THR A 73 -1.12 8.07 -1.42
C THR A 73 0.18 7.91 -0.63
N MET A 74 1.18 7.27 -1.20
CA MET A 74 2.51 7.14 -0.56
C MET A 74 3.23 8.48 -0.48
N ALA A 75 3.12 9.32 -1.53
CA ALA A 75 3.62 10.69 -1.50
C ALA A 75 2.97 11.50 -0.36
N ALA A 76 1.65 11.39 -0.22
CA ALA A 76 0.93 12.06 0.87
C ALA A 76 1.38 11.60 2.27
N ILE A 77 1.73 10.32 2.45
CA ILE A 77 2.28 9.82 3.72
C ILE A 77 3.61 10.52 4.03
N ALA A 78 4.50 10.60 3.05
CA ALA A 78 5.80 11.24 3.21
C ALA A 78 5.67 12.76 3.49
N GLU A 79 4.72 13.44 2.85
CA GLU A 79 4.43 14.86 3.06
C GLU A 79 3.82 15.15 4.44
N GLU A 80 2.90 14.31 4.91
CA GLU A 80 2.24 14.45 6.21
C GLU A 80 3.12 13.96 7.39
N MET A 81 4.26 13.32 7.11
CA MET A 81 5.18 12.88 8.15
C MET A 81 5.85 14.07 8.84
N PRO A 82 5.74 14.24 10.17
CA PRO A 82 6.51 15.25 10.89
C PRO A 82 8.00 14.92 10.89
N ILE A 83 8.84 15.92 11.21
CA ILE A 83 10.28 15.70 11.35
C ILE A 83 10.54 14.98 12.68
N LEU A 84 11.10 13.78 12.61
CA LEU A 84 11.34 12.90 13.75
C LEU A 84 12.72 12.22 13.68
N PRO A 85 13.43 12.03 14.80
CA PRO A 85 14.79 11.49 14.82
C PRO A 85 14.84 9.95 14.89
N PHE A 86 14.14 9.25 14.00
CA PHE A 86 14.17 7.78 13.96
C PHE A 86 15.38 7.19 13.22
N ASN A 87 15.99 7.99 12.34
CA ASN A 87 17.17 7.59 11.55
C ASN A 87 17.01 6.27 10.75
N PRO A 88 15.89 6.01 10.07
CA PRO A 88 15.72 4.79 9.28
C PRO A 88 16.58 4.80 8.01
N THR A 89 16.74 3.62 7.40
CA THR A 89 17.11 3.51 5.99
C THR A 89 15.85 3.28 5.16
N VAL A 90 15.49 4.23 4.29
CA VAL A 90 14.31 4.11 3.43
C VAL A 90 14.70 3.63 2.04
N VAL A 91 14.01 2.62 1.54
CA VAL A 91 14.23 2.02 0.22
C VAL A 91 12.92 1.94 -0.58
N PRO A 92 12.95 2.00 -1.91
CA PRO A 92 11.78 1.66 -2.70
C PRO A 92 11.42 0.19 -2.51
N ALA A 93 10.15 -0.12 -2.32
CA ALA A 93 9.67 -1.50 -2.12
C ALA A 93 9.90 -2.38 -3.36
N ARG A 94 10.07 -1.76 -4.53
CA ARG A 94 10.39 -2.40 -5.80
C ARG A 94 11.05 -1.42 -6.77
N GLY A 95 11.78 -1.93 -7.76
CA GLY A 95 12.20 -1.16 -8.93
C GLY A 95 11.01 -0.79 -9.81
N GLY A 96 11.19 0.22 -10.64
CA GLY A 96 10.21 0.73 -11.58
C GLY A 96 10.21 2.24 -11.63
N VAL A 97 9.95 2.81 -12.81
CA VAL A 97 9.90 4.24 -13.05
C VAL A 97 8.47 4.60 -13.47
N GLY A 98 7.77 5.37 -12.62
CA GLY A 98 6.45 5.90 -12.95
C GLY A 98 6.55 7.19 -13.78
N GLU A 99 5.48 7.57 -14.49
CA GLU A 99 5.44 8.77 -15.34
C GLU A 99 5.52 10.08 -14.54
N VAL A 100 4.85 10.14 -13.39
CA VAL A 100 4.80 11.32 -12.52
C VAL A 100 5.93 11.24 -11.51
N VAL A 101 6.87 12.16 -11.58
CA VAL A 101 8.12 12.16 -10.81
C VAL A 101 7.85 12.12 -9.30
N GLU A 102 6.93 12.95 -8.82
CA GLU A 102 6.58 13.07 -7.40
C GLU A 102 5.98 11.78 -6.82
N TYR A 103 5.47 10.89 -7.70
CA TYR A 103 4.87 9.61 -7.29
C TYR A 103 5.81 8.41 -7.49
N GLN A 104 7.05 8.66 -7.92
CA GLN A 104 8.05 7.60 -8.00
C GLN A 104 8.53 7.17 -6.62
N ALA A 105 8.66 5.86 -6.40
CA ALA A 105 9.07 5.31 -5.11
C ALA A 105 10.44 5.85 -4.63
N ASN A 106 11.38 6.11 -5.54
CA ASN A 106 12.69 6.70 -5.21
C ASN A 106 12.55 8.11 -4.64
N VAL A 107 11.68 8.96 -5.22
CA VAL A 107 11.43 10.32 -4.75
C VAL A 107 10.74 10.29 -3.39
N ILE A 108 9.70 9.48 -3.25
CA ILE A 108 8.97 9.33 -2.00
C ILE A 108 9.89 8.81 -0.88
N ALA A 109 10.76 7.83 -1.18
CA ALA A 109 11.74 7.32 -0.22
C ALA A 109 12.70 8.41 0.27
N SER A 110 13.16 9.32 -0.62
CA SER A 110 14.03 10.42 -0.23
C SER A 110 13.32 11.43 0.69
N VAL A 111 12.07 11.79 0.37
CA VAL A 111 11.26 12.71 1.19
C VAL A 111 10.98 12.12 2.57
N LEU A 112 10.56 10.84 2.62
CA LEU A 112 10.29 10.15 3.89
C LEU A 112 11.54 10.02 4.75
N ALA A 113 12.69 9.71 4.15
CA ALA A 113 13.97 9.64 4.87
C ALA A 113 14.36 11.00 5.48
N GLU A 114 14.22 12.09 4.73
CA GLU A 114 14.47 13.44 5.23
C GLU A 114 13.59 13.77 6.45
N ARG A 115 12.28 13.50 6.36
CA ARG A 115 11.32 13.69 7.46
C ARG A 115 11.69 12.90 8.71
N LEU A 116 12.26 11.72 8.53
CA LEU A 116 12.63 10.83 9.63
C LEU A 116 14.10 10.96 10.07
N SER A 117 14.81 11.97 9.57
CA SER A 117 16.25 12.21 9.83
C SER A 117 17.11 10.99 9.49
N GLY A 118 16.70 10.21 8.50
CA GLY A 118 17.33 8.96 8.08
C GLY A 118 18.11 9.09 6.76
N SER A 119 18.42 7.94 6.18
CA SER A 119 19.06 7.82 4.88
C SER A 119 18.13 7.10 3.89
N TYR A 120 18.42 7.21 2.60
CA TYR A 120 17.69 6.48 1.56
C TYR A 120 18.65 5.84 0.56
N LYS A 121 18.16 4.79 -0.11
CA LYS A 121 18.83 4.16 -1.26
C LYS A 121 17.87 4.20 -2.45
N MET A 122 18.40 4.42 -3.64
CA MET A 122 17.61 4.48 -4.87
C MET A 122 17.80 3.21 -5.69
N LEU A 123 16.72 2.65 -6.19
CA LEU A 123 16.72 1.51 -7.11
C LEU A 123 16.23 1.97 -8.48
N HIS A 124 17.18 2.27 -9.38
CA HIS A 124 16.91 2.70 -10.75
C HIS A 124 16.91 1.51 -11.71
N LEU A 125 15.81 0.78 -11.75
CA LEU A 125 15.61 -0.34 -12.68
C LEU A 125 14.29 -0.15 -13.43
N PRO A 126 14.26 -0.33 -14.75
CA PRO A 126 13.02 -0.33 -15.51
C PRO A 126 12.17 -1.56 -15.18
N ASP A 127 10.86 -1.45 -15.38
CA ASP A 127 9.97 -2.60 -15.37
C ASP A 127 10.21 -3.49 -16.61
N GLY A 128 9.91 -4.79 -16.49
CA GLY A 128 9.92 -5.70 -17.63
C GLY A 128 11.29 -6.28 -18.02
N LEU A 129 12.30 -6.17 -17.16
CA LEU A 129 13.55 -6.89 -17.36
C LEU A 129 13.31 -8.41 -17.33
N SER A 130 14.10 -9.16 -18.12
CA SER A 130 14.06 -10.61 -18.06
C SER A 130 14.59 -11.13 -16.70
N GLN A 131 14.16 -12.32 -16.33
CA GLN A 131 14.66 -12.99 -15.10
C GLN A 131 16.18 -13.13 -15.11
N ASP A 132 16.77 -13.49 -16.26
CA ASP A 132 18.23 -13.62 -16.42
C ASP A 132 18.94 -12.28 -16.24
N SER A 133 18.37 -11.19 -16.77
CA SER A 133 18.92 -9.84 -16.58
C SER A 133 18.88 -9.42 -15.12
N LEU A 134 17.77 -9.67 -14.41
CA LEU A 134 17.66 -9.38 -12.99
C LEU A 134 18.65 -10.19 -12.15
N HIS A 135 18.80 -11.47 -12.45
CA HIS A 135 19.78 -12.35 -11.79
C HIS A 135 21.22 -11.86 -12.02
N MET A 136 21.54 -11.47 -13.25
CA MET A 136 22.86 -10.91 -13.57
C MET A 136 23.12 -9.62 -12.78
N LEU A 137 22.16 -8.70 -12.76
CA LEU A 137 22.29 -7.44 -12.01
C LEU A 137 22.49 -7.69 -10.51
N MET A 138 21.73 -8.58 -9.91
CA MET A 138 21.87 -8.95 -8.49
C MET A 138 23.21 -9.63 -8.18
N THR A 139 23.82 -10.30 -9.16
CA THR A 139 25.08 -11.02 -8.98
C THR A 139 26.30 -10.13 -9.25
N CYS A 140 26.23 -9.30 -10.30
CA CYS A 140 27.38 -8.54 -10.81
C CYS A 140 27.45 -7.11 -10.30
N GLU A 141 26.31 -6.52 -9.87
CA GLU A 141 26.25 -5.12 -9.46
C GLU A 141 26.10 -4.98 -7.94
N PRO A 142 27.22 -4.65 -7.22
CA PRO A 142 27.20 -4.61 -5.74
C PRO A 142 26.16 -3.66 -5.16
N GLN A 143 25.90 -2.53 -5.81
CA GLN A 143 24.91 -1.55 -5.36
C GLN A 143 23.46 -2.10 -5.44
N ILE A 144 23.15 -2.83 -6.50
CA ILE A 144 21.83 -3.47 -6.68
C ILE A 144 21.65 -4.58 -5.66
N LYS A 145 22.68 -5.38 -5.44
CA LYS A 145 22.70 -6.42 -4.40
C LYS A 145 22.47 -5.81 -3.01
N GLU A 146 23.18 -4.72 -2.65
CA GLU A 146 23.00 -4.04 -1.36
C GLU A 146 21.53 -3.62 -1.15
N ILE A 147 20.89 -3.06 -2.17
CA ILE A 147 19.49 -2.64 -2.08
C ILE A 147 18.57 -3.85 -1.97
N GLY A 148 18.79 -4.91 -2.75
CA GLY A 148 18.04 -6.16 -2.63
C GLY A 148 18.15 -6.77 -1.23
N ASP A 149 19.33 -6.76 -0.63
CA ASP A 149 19.57 -7.21 0.74
C ASP A 149 18.85 -6.34 1.78
N LEU A 150 18.77 -5.01 1.57
CA LEU A 150 17.98 -4.11 2.41
C LEU A 150 16.49 -4.40 2.29
N ILE A 151 15.97 -4.55 1.06
CA ILE A 151 14.57 -4.89 0.81
C ILE A 151 14.18 -6.20 1.51
N SER A 152 15.07 -7.20 1.47
CA SER A 152 14.83 -8.50 2.13
C SER A 152 14.77 -8.42 3.66
N ARG A 153 15.33 -7.37 4.25
CA ARG A 153 15.36 -7.10 5.70
C ARG A 153 14.43 -5.97 6.12
N THR A 154 13.41 -5.68 5.31
CA THR A 154 12.43 -4.63 5.60
C THR A 154 11.73 -4.88 6.94
N ASP A 155 11.77 -3.89 7.83
CA ASP A 155 11.05 -3.89 9.12
C ASP A 155 9.62 -3.36 8.98
N VAL A 156 9.44 -2.36 8.10
CA VAL A 156 8.14 -1.74 7.82
C VAL A 156 7.96 -1.57 6.32
N LEU A 157 6.88 -2.13 5.78
CA LEU A 157 6.48 -1.97 4.38
C LEU A 157 5.26 -1.06 4.29
N LEU A 158 5.34 -0.03 3.43
CA LEU A 158 4.21 0.80 3.04
C LEU A 158 3.92 0.63 1.54
N PHE A 159 2.68 0.33 1.20
CA PHE A 159 2.30 0.24 -0.21
C PHE A 159 0.86 0.69 -0.47
N GLY A 160 0.64 1.20 -1.69
CA GLY A 160 -0.66 1.56 -2.21
C GLY A 160 -1.28 0.43 -3.02
N ILE A 161 -2.61 0.48 -3.18
CA ILE A 161 -3.37 -0.47 -3.99
C ILE A 161 -4.03 0.28 -5.15
N GLY A 162 -3.84 -0.24 -6.36
CA GLY A 162 -4.47 0.24 -7.59
C GLY A 162 -5.44 -0.77 -8.18
N THR A 163 -6.38 -0.31 -9.02
CA THR A 163 -7.19 -1.22 -9.84
C THR A 163 -6.34 -1.80 -10.97
N ALA A 164 -6.55 -3.08 -11.30
CA ALA A 164 -5.71 -3.81 -12.24
C ALA A 164 -5.57 -3.09 -13.59
N MET A 165 -6.69 -2.67 -14.19
CA MET A 165 -6.68 -2.08 -15.53
C MET A 165 -6.03 -0.69 -15.54
N ARG A 166 -6.31 0.17 -14.54
CA ARG A 166 -5.67 1.47 -14.42
C ARG A 166 -4.14 1.35 -14.27
N MET A 167 -3.69 0.38 -13.48
CA MET A 167 -2.26 0.14 -13.30
C MET A 167 -1.61 -0.46 -14.55
N ALA A 168 -2.33 -1.31 -15.29
CA ALA A 168 -1.89 -1.84 -16.58
C ALA A 168 -1.70 -0.70 -17.61
N ASP A 169 -2.63 0.26 -17.65
CA ASP A 169 -2.53 1.44 -18.51
C ASP A 169 -1.33 2.32 -18.14
N GLN A 170 -1.19 2.66 -16.86
CA GLN A 170 -0.08 3.50 -16.37
C GLN A 170 1.31 2.87 -16.55
N ARG A 171 1.40 1.54 -16.62
CA ARG A 171 2.66 0.81 -16.81
C ARG A 171 2.88 0.39 -18.25
N HIS A 172 2.00 0.77 -19.17
CA HIS A 172 2.06 0.38 -20.57
C HIS A 172 2.28 -1.14 -20.76
N ILE A 173 1.51 -1.92 -19.99
CA ILE A 173 1.58 -3.39 -20.05
C ILE A 173 1.21 -3.85 -21.46
N ALA A 174 1.98 -4.82 -21.98
CA ALA A 174 1.79 -5.38 -23.33
C ALA A 174 0.37 -5.94 -23.52
N ASP A 175 -0.16 -5.86 -24.75
CA ASP A 175 -1.56 -6.19 -25.06
C ASP A 175 -1.93 -7.63 -24.76
N ASP A 176 -1.01 -8.57 -24.93
CA ASP A 176 -1.19 -9.99 -24.59
C ASP A 176 -1.36 -10.20 -23.08
N VAL A 177 -0.55 -9.52 -22.27
CA VAL A 177 -0.69 -9.53 -20.81
C VAL A 177 -1.97 -8.83 -20.39
N ARG A 178 -2.29 -7.67 -21.01
CA ARG A 178 -3.55 -6.98 -20.76
C ARG A 178 -4.76 -7.88 -21.02
N LYS A 179 -4.76 -8.64 -22.12
CA LYS A 179 -5.78 -9.64 -22.40
C LYS A 179 -5.83 -10.73 -21.32
N GLN A 180 -4.68 -11.23 -20.89
CA GLN A 180 -4.60 -12.19 -19.79
C GLN A 180 -5.24 -11.65 -18.50
N LEU A 181 -5.01 -10.38 -18.15
CA LEU A 181 -5.63 -9.73 -16.97
C LEU A 181 -7.16 -9.70 -17.09
N VAL A 182 -7.69 -9.34 -18.26
CA VAL A 182 -9.14 -9.29 -18.50
C VAL A 182 -9.75 -10.69 -18.46
N ASP A 183 -9.17 -11.63 -19.18
CA ASP A 183 -9.69 -13.02 -19.31
C ASP A 183 -9.71 -13.74 -17.94
N ASN A 184 -8.81 -13.38 -17.04
CA ASN A 184 -8.73 -13.94 -15.68
C ASN A 184 -9.30 -13.02 -14.59
N HIS A 185 -10.09 -12.01 -14.96
CA HIS A 185 -10.81 -11.12 -14.04
C HIS A 185 -9.92 -10.46 -12.97
N ALA A 186 -8.71 -10.00 -13.36
CA ALA A 186 -7.84 -9.26 -12.48
C ALA A 186 -8.52 -7.98 -12.00
N VAL A 187 -8.58 -7.77 -10.68
CA VAL A 187 -9.23 -6.61 -10.06
C VAL A 187 -8.24 -5.61 -9.46
N GLY A 188 -7.13 -6.09 -8.92
CA GLY A 188 -6.19 -5.28 -8.16
C GLY A 188 -4.73 -5.48 -8.56
N GLU A 189 -3.94 -4.44 -8.26
CA GLU A 189 -2.49 -4.46 -8.39
C GLU A 189 -1.85 -3.83 -7.16
N ALA A 190 -0.82 -4.47 -6.64
CA ALA A 190 0.15 -3.87 -5.73
C ALA A 190 1.52 -4.53 -5.92
N LEU A 191 2.59 -3.77 -5.67
CA LEU A 191 3.99 -4.23 -5.76
C LEU A 191 4.34 -4.89 -7.12
N GLY A 192 3.66 -4.50 -8.21
CA GLY A 192 3.86 -5.06 -9.55
C GLY A 192 3.17 -6.39 -9.80
N GLN A 193 2.29 -6.80 -8.91
CA GLN A 193 1.55 -8.05 -9.02
C GLN A 193 0.05 -7.81 -9.14
N TYR A 194 -0.57 -8.50 -10.08
CA TYR A 194 -1.99 -8.40 -10.40
C TYR A 194 -2.72 -9.64 -9.89
N CYS A 195 -3.84 -9.42 -9.23
CA CYS A 195 -4.64 -10.49 -8.65
C CYS A 195 -6.14 -10.36 -8.98
N ASP A 196 -6.85 -11.48 -8.91
CA ASP A 196 -8.31 -11.52 -8.91
C ASP A 196 -8.87 -11.19 -7.50
N ILE A 197 -10.20 -11.18 -7.37
CA ILE A 197 -10.87 -10.84 -6.11
C ILE A 197 -10.62 -11.89 -5.00
N GLU A 198 -10.30 -13.11 -5.37
CA GLU A 198 -9.97 -14.18 -4.41
C GLU A 198 -8.50 -14.13 -3.93
N GLY A 199 -7.72 -13.19 -4.45
CA GLY A 199 -6.30 -13.03 -4.12
C GLY A 199 -5.36 -13.93 -4.92
N LYS A 200 -5.87 -14.63 -5.93
CA LYS A 200 -5.03 -15.44 -6.82
C LYS A 200 -4.22 -14.53 -7.75
N LEU A 201 -2.90 -14.73 -7.76
CA LEU A 201 -2.02 -14.00 -8.66
C LEU A 201 -2.25 -14.41 -10.11
N ILE A 202 -2.51 -13.42 -10.97
CA ILE A 202 -2.74 -13.57 -12.41
C ILE A 202 -1.47 -13.25 -13.20
N TYR A 203 -0.79 -12.17 -12.80
CA TYR A 203 0.44 -11.72 -13.47
C TYR A 203 1.37 -11.01 -12.48
N SER A 204 2.66 -11.15 -12.71
CA SER A 204 3.71 -10.49 -11.94
C SER A 204 4.72 -9.86 -12.89
N THR A 205 4.97 -8.56 -12.73
CA THR A 205 6.07 -7.92 -13.44
C THR A 205 7.39 -8.36 -12.84
N ASN A 206 8.35 -8.69 -13.69
CA ASN A 206 9.70 -9.01 -13.23
C ASN A 206 10.38 -7.74 -12.70
N ASN A 207 10.79 -7.75 -11.44
CA ASN A 207 11.53 -6.65 -10.81
C ASN A 207 12.33 -7.14 -9.60
N ILE A 208 13.21 -6.26 -9.09
CA ILE A 208 13.83 -6.44 -7.78
C ILE A 208 12.93 -5.72 -6.78
N GLY A 209 12.42 -6.43 -5.80
CA GLY A 209 11.50 -5.86 -4.81
C GLY A 209 10.75 -6.92 -4.03
N LEU A 210 9.86 -6.47 -3.15
CA LEU A 210 8.94 -7.32 -2.40
C LEU A 210 7.79 -7.77 -3.31
N SER A 211 7.39 -9.02 -3.14
CA SER A 211 6.19 -9.59 -3.76
C SER A 211 5.05 -9.70 -2.75
N LEU A 212 3.79 -9.78 -3.21
CA LEU A 212 2.63 -9.94 -2.30
C LEU A 212 2.76 -11.20 -1.40
N PRO A 213 3.22 -12.37 -1.89
CA PRO A 213 3.48 -13.51 -1.02
C PRO A 213 4.61 -13.28 0.00
N ASP A 214 5.57 -12.39 -0.28
CA ASP A 214 6.67 -12.10 0.66
C ASP A 214 6.23 -11.17 1.80
N VAL A 215 5.12 -10.46 1.65
CA VAL A 215 4.59 -9.53 2.66
C VAL A 215 4.42 -10.21 4.02
N VAL A 216 4.05 -11.49 4.06
CA VAL A 216 3.92 -12.24 5.33
C VAL A 216 5.21 -12.30 6.15
N LYS A 217 6.37 -12.14 5.51
CA LYS A 217 7.69 -12.17 6.16
C LYS A 217 8.08 -10.82 6.79
N VAL A 218 7.43 -9.73 6.37
CA VAL A 218 7.72 -8.38 6.86
C VAL A 218 7.06 -8.19 8.23
N PRO A 219 7.80 -7.72 9.26
CA PRO A 219 7.25 -7.55 10.60
C PRO A 219 6.03 -6.63 10.65
N ASN A 220 6.09 -5.47 10.02
CA ASN A 220 5.02 -4.47 10.02
C ASN A 220 4.66 -4.09 8.58
N VAL A 221 3.38 -4.14 8.27
CA VAL A 221 2.87 -3.89 6.92
C VAL A 221 1.72 -2.91 6.98
N ILE A 222 1.78 -1.85 6.19
CA ILE A 222 0.74 -0.83 6.06
C ILE A 222 0.33 -0.75 4.59
N ALA A 223 -0.88 -1.17 4.28
CA ALA A 223 -1.51 -0.99 2.98
C ALA A 223 -2.47 0.20 3.04
N VAL A 224 -2.45 1.09 2.04
CA VAL A 224 -3.30 2.29 2.03
C VAL A 224 -4.00 2.43 0.69
N ALA A 225 -5.31 2.55 0.71
CA ALA A 225 -6.12 2.80 -0.48
C ALA A 225 -7.40 3.54 -0.12
N GLY A 226 -8.00 4.25 -1.08
CA GLY A 226 -9.27 4.94 -0.89
C GLY A 226 -10.07 5.03 -2.17
N GLY A 227 -11.40 5.23 -2.02
CA GLY A 227 -12.38 5.31 -3.08
C GLY A 227 -13.15 4.01 -3.29
N GLN A 228 -14.47 4.15 -3.47
CA GLN A 228 -15.38 3.01 -3.64
C GLN A 228 -15.01 2.13 -4.83
N GLU A 229 -14.52 2.74 -5.90
CA GLU A 229 -14.09 2.06 -7.13
C GLU A 229 -12.93 1.08 -6.94
N LYS A 230 -12.21 1.20 -5.82
CA LYS A 230 -11.09 0.30 -5.47
C LYS A 230 -11.49 -0.88 -4.58
N ALA A 231 -12.74 -0.98 -4.15
CA ALA A 231 -13.16 -1.99 -3.18
C ALA A 231 -12.78 -3.42 -3.58
N SER A 232 -13.04 -3.81 -4.83
CA SER A 232 -12.64 -5.14 -5.34
C SER A 232 -11.12 -5.34 -5.38
N ALA A 233 -10.38 -4.30 -5.80
CA ALA A 233 -8.92 -4.33 -5.83
C ALA A 233 -8.32 -4.49 -4.43
N ILE A 234 -8.87 -3.77 -3.45
CA ILE A 234 -8.45 -3.86 -2.05
C ILE A 234 -8.68 -5.26 -1.51
N ILE A 235 -9.87 -5.84 -1.72
CA ILE A 235 -10.19 -7.20 -1.29
C ILE A 235 -9.20 -8.20 -1.90
N GLY A 236 -9.00 -8.16 -3.22
CA GLY A 236 -8.11 -9.08 -3.91
C GLY A 236 -6.66 -8.99 -3.42
N VAL A 237 -6.11 -7.78 -3.33
CA VAL A 237 -4.74 -7.57 -2.86
C VAL A 237 -4.56 -7.99 -1.41
N MET A 238 -5.48 -7.66 -0.51
CA MET A 238 -5.37 -8.03 0.90
C MET A 238 -5.54 -9.54 1.12
N ARG A 239 -6.36 -10.22 0.33
CA ARG A 239 -6.43 -11.69 0.30
C ARG A 239 -5.14 -12.33 -0.20
N ALA A 240 -4.46 -11.72 -1.18
CA ALA A 240 -3.16 -12.19 -1.64
C ALA A 240 -2.04 -12.00 -0.60
N CYS A 241 -2.10 -10.93 0.19
CA CYS A 241 -1.13 -10.62 1.25
C CYS A 241 -1.35 -11.42 2.54
N GLN A 242 -2.60 -11.60 2.96
CA GLN A 242 -3.01 -12.24 4.22
C GLN A 242 -2.33 -11.67 5.48
N LYS A 243 -1.94 -10.39 5.45
CA LYS A 243 -1.23 -9.70 6.53
C LYS A 243 -1.31 -8.20 6.37
N GLY A 244 -1.16 -7.49 7.49
CA GLY A 244 -0.93 -6.06 7.53
C GLY A 244 -2.11 -5.27 8.04
N ILE A 245 -1.85 -3.98 8.25
CA ILE A 245 -2.84 -3.00 8.63
C ILE A 245 -3.30 -2.29 7.35
N LEU A 246 -4.58 -2.40 7.05
CA LEU A 246 -5.21 -1.76 5.90
C LEU A 246 -5.84 -0.44 6.35
N ILE A 247 -5.42 0.68 5.75
CA ILE A 247 -6.01 2.00 5.97
C ILE A 247 -6.84 2.38 4.74
N ILE A 248 -8.13 2.63 4.95
CA ILE A 248 -9.09 2.98 3.89
C ILE A 248 -9.96 4.15 4.31
N ASP A 249 -10.67 4.74 3.34
CA ASP A 249 -11.74 5.69 3.61
C ASP A 249 -13.10 4.99 3.76
N GLU A 250 -14.10 5.74 4.16
CA GLU A 250 -15.47 5.26 4.37
C GLU A 250 -16.11 4.74 3.08
N GLN A 251 -15.78 5.34 1.92
CA GLN A 251 -16.35 4.93 0.64
C GLN A 251 -15.78 3.57 0.19
N ALA A 252 -14.48 3.35 0.36
CA ALA A 252 -13.87 2.05 0.13
C ALA A 252 -14.44 0.99 1.09
N ALA A 253 -14.58 1.34 2.39
CA ALA A 253 -15.15 0.44 3.39
C ALA A 253 -16.58 0.00 3.06
N GLU A 254 -17.45 0.94 2.63
CA GLU A 254 -18.81 0.64 2.21
C GLU A 254 -18.85 -0.23 0.94
N GLY A 255 -18.01 0.06 -0.05
CA GLY A 255 -17.88 -0.78 -1.24
C GLY A 255 -17.44 -2.22 -0.91
N MET A 256 -16.47 -2.37 0.00
CA MET A 256 -16.01 -3.68 0.47
C MET A 256 -17.11 -4.41 1.26
N ARG A 257 -17.83 -3.70 2.15
CA ARG A 257 -18.96 -4.25 2.92
C ARG A 257 -19.99 -4.88 2.00
N GLN A 258 -20.36 -4.19 0.91
CA GLN A 258 -21.32 -4.67 -0.09
C GLN A 258 -20.81 -5.91 -0.83
N LEU A 259 -19.56 -5.89 -1.32
CA LEU A 259 -18.97 -7.02 -2.04
C LEU A 259 -18.79 -8.26 -1.17
N LEU A 260 -18.45 -8.08 0.10
CA LEU A 260 -18.28 -9.17 1.08
C LEU A 260 -19.61 -9.60 1.73
N GLN A 261 -20.73 -8.99 1.35
CA GLN A 261 -22.08 -9.27 1.89
C GLN A 261 -22.16 -9.15 3.43
N ILE A 262 -21.37 -8.24 4.00
CA ILE A 262 -21.42 -7.94 5.43
C ILE A 262 -22.70 -7.15 5.72
N SER A 263 -23.52 -7.63 6.66
CA SER A 263 -24.80 -6.99 7.02
C SER A 263 -24.61 -5.52 7.41
N ALA A 264 -25.59 -4.67 7.06
CA ALA A 264 -25.61 -3.29 7.51
C ALA A 264 -25.74 -3.24 9.04
N LEU A 265 -25.07 -2.28 9.66
CA LEU A 265 -25.03 -2.05 11.10
C LEU A 265 -26.10 -1.05 11.53
#